data_da838d97490003abcaa83cb1a8cb9a37
#
_entry.id   da838d97490003abcaa83cb1a8cb9a37
#
_cell.length_a   1.000
_cell.length_b   1.000
_cell.length_c   1.000
_cell.angle_alpha   90.00
_cell.angle_beta   90.00
_cell.angle_gamma   90.00
#
_symmetry.space_group_name_H-M   'P 1'
#
loop_
_entity.id
_entity.type
_entity.pdbx_description
1 polymer ?
#
loop_
_entity_poly.entity_id
_entity_poly.type
_entity_poly.pdbx_seq_one_letter_code
_entity_poly.pdbx_strand_id
1 'polypeptide(L)'
;AGKTMATPHLIRYKSSFGFIDLLFNLLVGVTLMFFLAFLLINPVAKKKDIDATAEYFVILSWQEKSANDVDLWVMDDKRHIVSFRSRDHGLMHLDRDDLGQRNDSYIDKDTGRVIRIYENREVVSIRGKDPRIYTASVHLYALSGIYMERSESEDVSIELIQVNPYKV
;
A
#
# COMPACT_ATOMS: atom_id res chain seq x y z
N ALA A 1 2.70 76.27 66.16
CA ALA A 1 1.96 75.07 65.75
C ALA A 1 2.39 74.67 64.36
N GLY A 2 3.38 73.80 64.25
CA GLY A 2 3.86 73.28 62.96
C GLY A 2 3.07 72.03 62.55
N LYS A 3 2.36 72.07 61.43
CA LYS A 3 1.74 70.94 60.82
C LYS A 3 2.81 70.19 59.95
N THR A 4 3.21 69.05 60.46
CA THR A 4 4.00 68.10 59.62
C THR A 4 3.07 67.45 58.61
N MET A 5 3.30 67.76 57.33
CA MET A 5 2.66 67.04 56.21
C MET A 5 3.30 65.66 56.11
N ALA A 6 2.50 64.64 56.30
CA ALA A 6 2.89 63.27 56.04
C ALA A 6 2.99 63.04 54.50
N THR A 7 4.15 62.65 53.98
CA THR A 7 4.36 62.30 52.58
C THR A 7 3.58 60.98 52.31
N PRO A 8 2.81 60.91 51.20
CA PRO A 8 2.14 59.68 50.86
C PRO A 8 3.15 58.65 50.38
N HIS A 9 3.17 57.47 51.02
CA HIS A 9 3.92 56.33 50.55
C HIS A 9 3.31 55.86 49.21
N LEU A 10 4.05 56.12 48.15
CA LEU A 10 3.77 55.55 46.84
C LEU A 10 4.01 54.04 46.89
N ILE A 11 2.94 53.23 46.92
CA ILE A 11 3.02 51.79 46.76
C ILE A 11 3.47 51.51 45.34
N ARG A 12 4.74 51.14 45.21
CA ARG A 12 5.34 50.80 43.92
C ARG A 12 4.83 49.42 43.52
N TYR A 13 3.76 49.37 42.72
CA TYR A 13 3.30 48.15 42.10
C TYR A 13 4.43 47.64 41.16
N LYS A 14 5.10 46.58 41.55
CA LYS A 14 6.02 45.86 40.65
C LYS A 14 5.15 45.14 39.63
N SER A 15 5.16 45.62 38.40
CA SER A 15 4.49 45.01 37.27
C SER A 15 5.07 43.63 37.02
N SER A 16 4.26 42.56 37.15
CA SER A 16 4.62 41.19 36.84
C SER A 16 4.53 40.89 35.31
N PHE A 17 4.18 41.91 34.51
CA PHE A 17 3.96 41.73 33.08
C PHE A 17 5.21 41.19 32.33
N GLY A 18 6.39 41.68 32.69
CA GLY A 18 7.63 41.18 32.07
C GLY A 18 7.92 39.72 32.37
N PHE A 19 7.53 39.25 33.58
CA PHE A 19 7.71 37.83 33.95
C PHE A 19 6.70 36.95 33.23
N ILE A 20 5.46 37.41 33.09
CA ILE A 20 4.41 36.66 32.34
C ILE A 20 4.75 36.59 30.87
N ASP A 21 5.26 37.68 30.28
CA ASP A 21 5.70 37.71 28.89
C ASP A 21 6.88 36.73 28.63
N LEU A 22 7.85 36.72 29.54
CA LEU A 22 8.95 35.76 29.47
C LEU A 22 8.47 34.29 29.52
N LEU A 23 7.53 33.99 30.44
CA LEU A 23 6.96 32.64 30.56
C LEU A 23 6.16 32.25 29.31
N PHE A 24 5.39 33.20 28.75
CA PHE A 24 4.62 32.96 27.55
C PHE A 24 5.53 32.66 26.36
N ASN A 25 6.58 33.46 26.16
CA ASN A 25 7.56 33.25 25.11
C ASN A 25 8.31 31.92 25.24
N LEU A 26 8.66 31.54 26.48
CA LEU A 26 9.26 30.24 26.76
C LEU A 26 8.32 29.10 26.42
N LEU A 27 7.04 29.23 26.81
CA LEU A 27 6.02 28.22 26.50
C LEU A 27 5.82 28.05 25.00
N VAL A 28 5.71 29.15 24.27
CA VAL A 28 5.60 29.13 22.79
C VAL A 28 6.82 28.46 22.18
N GLY A 29 8.02 28.80 22.62
CA GLY A 29 9.26 28.21 22.11
C GLY A 29 9.34 26.68 22.35
N VAL A 30 9.00 26.23 23.56
CA VAL A 30 8.97 24.79 23.88
C VAL A 30 7.90 24.07 23.07
N THR A 31 6.71 24.68 22.90
CA THR A 31 5.62 24.09 22.11
C THR A 31 6.02 23.95 20.64
N LEU A 32 6.66 24.97 20.06
CA LEU A 32 7.20 24.90 18.69
C LEU A 32 8.28 23.84 18.53
N MET A 33 9.22 23.76 19.48
CA MET A 33 10.25 22.71 19.47
C MET A 33 9.63 21.31 19.59
N PHE A 34 8.60 21.15 20.43
CA PHE A 34 7.89 19.89 20.55
C PHE A 34 7.17 19.52 19.25
N PHE A 35 6.53 20.49 18.60
CA PHE A 35 5.86 20.27 17.32
C PHE A 35 6.85 19.90 16.22
N LEU A 36 7.99 20.58 16.13
CA LEU A 36 9.05 20.22 15.19
C LEU A 36 9.64 18.84 15.48
N ALA A 37 9.88 18.51 16.75
CA ALA A 37 10.34 17.18 17.15
C ALA A 37 9.32 16.10 16.75
N PHE A 38 8.03 16.34 16.94
CA PHE A 38 6.97 15.42 16.54
C PHE A 38 6.92 15.20 15.02
N LEU A 39 7.10 16.28 14.23
CA LEU A 39 7.20 16.17 12.77
C LEU A 39 8.44 15.39 12.32
N LEU A 40 9.55 15.51 13.07
CA LEU A 40 10.78 14.76 12.78
C LEU A 40 10.74 13.30 13.26
N ILE A 41 9.98 13.01 14.33
CA ILE A 41 9.80 11.64 14.87
C ILE A 41 8.78 10.85 14.06
N ASN A 42 7.93 11.51 13.28
CA ASN A 42 7.04 10.81 12.35
C ASN A 42 7.78 10.62 11.01
N PRO A 43 8.75 9.68 10.93
CA PRO A 43 9.35 9.38 9.65
C PRO A 43 8.19 8.90 8.79
N VAL A 44 7.94 9.57 7.68
CA VAL A 44 7.27 8.94 6.54
C VAL A 44 7.84 7.55 6.50
N ALA A 45 7.02 6.54 6.82
CA ALA A 45 7.47 5.15 6.85
C ALA A 45 8.27 4.96 5.58
N LYS A 46 9.60 4.88 5.71
CA LYS A 46 10.45 4.51 4.59
C LYS A 46 9.85 3.19 4.17
N LYS A 47 9.10 3.18 3.05
CA LYS A 47 8.85 1.93 2.34
C LYS A 47 10.23 1.31 2.29
N LYS A 48 10.45 0.27 3.11
CA LYS A 48 11.64 -0.55 2.94
C LYS A 48 11.65 -0.82 1.46
N ASP A 49 12.66 -0.35 0.73
CA ASP A 49 12.93 -0.84 -0.60
C ASP A 49 13.10 -2.34 -0.43
N ILE A 50 12.01 -3.06 -0.54
CA ILE A 50 12.03 -4.50 -0.70
C ILE A 50 12.65 -4.62 -2.07
N ASP A 51 13.79 -5.27 -2.14
CA ASP A 51 14.42 -5.60 -3.41
C ASP A 51 13.32 -6.13 -4.32
N ALA A 52 12.97 -5.33 -5.34
CA ALA A 52 11.79 -5.58 -6.16
C ALA A 52 12.01 -6.74 -7.15
N THR A 53 13.18 -7.39 -7.08
CA THR A 53 13.54 -8.53 -7.91
C THR A 53 12.72 -9.75 -7.51
N ALA A 54 11.85 -10.18 -8.41
CA ALA A 54 11.16 -11.45 -8.26
C ALA A 54 12.15 -12.60 -8.42
N GLU A 55 12.08 -13.58 -7.55
CA GLU A 55 12.82 -14.83 -7.66
C GLU A 55 11.99 -15.90 -8.41
N TYR A 56 10.68 -15.88 -8.19
CA TYR A 56 9.73 -16.78 -8.82
C TYR A 56 8.48 -16.02 -9.23
N PHE A 57 7.85 -16.49 -10.31
CA PHE A 57 6.49 -16.16 -10.68
C PHE A 57 5.61 -17.41 -10.60
N VAL A 58 4.44 -17.26 -9.99
CA VAL A 58 3.35 -18.21 -10.10
C VAL A 58 2.35 -17.59 -11.06
N ILE A 59 2.14 -18.24 -12.20
CA ILE A 59 1.27 -17.75 -13.26
C ILE A 59 0.09 -18.69 -13.39
N LEU A 60 -1.10 -18.16 -13.26
CA LEU A 60 -2.35 -18.81 -13.62
C LEU A 60 -2.78 -18.32 -14.99
N SER A 61 -3.13 -19.23 -15.88
CA SER A 61 -3.70 -18.91 -17.20
C SER A 61 -4.91 -19.78 -17.47
N TRP A 62 -5.89 -19.21 -18.16
CA TRP A 62 -7.08 -19.93 -18.61
C TRP A 62 -7.43 -19.54 -20.03
N GLN A 63 -8.52 -20.12 -20.55
CA GLN A 63 -8.88 -20.00 -21.97
C GLN A 63 -8.94 -18.54 -22.42
N GLU A 64 -8.20 -18.21 -23.48
CA GLU A 64 -8.29 -16.89 -24.13
C GLU A 64 -9.74 -16.57 -24.53
N LYS A 65 -10.14 -15.32 -24.35
CA LYS A 65 -11.52 -14.85 -24.60
C LYS A 65 -12.58 -15.44 -23.67
N SER A 66 -12.23 -16.24 -22.68
CA SER A 66 -13.16 -16.61 -21.65
C SER A 66 -13.60 -15.36 -20.89
N ALA A 67 -14.88 -15.25 -20.62
CA ALA A 67 -15.44 -14.16 -19.82
C ALA A 67 -15.42 -14.47 -18.31
N ASN A 68 -14.98 -15.69 -17.96
CA ASN A 68 -14.92 -16.12 -16.58
C ASN A 68 -13.82 -15.40 -15.81
N ASP A 69 -14.13 -15.11 -14.56
CA ASP A 69 -13.21 -14.48 -13.61
C ASP A 69 -12.62 -15.58 -12.73
N VAL A 70 -11.31 -15.82 -12.87
CA VAL A 70 -10.61 -16.92 -12.22
C VAL A 70 -9.47 -16.38 -11.38
N ASP A 71 -9.58 -16.53 -10.07
CA ASP A 71 -8.61 -15.98 -9.11
C ASP A 71 -7.51 -16.98 -8.73
N LEU A 72 -6.29 -16.46 -8.65
CA LEU A 72 -5.14 -17.12 -8.06
C LEU A 72 -4.96 -16.74 -6.60
N TRP A 73 -4.89 -17.75 -5.75
CA TRP A 73 -4.57 -17.60 -4.35
C TRP A 73 -3.26 -18.30 -4.05
N VAL A 74 -2.28 -17.57 -3.52
CA VAL A 74 -1.00 -18.15 -3.11
C VAL A 74 -0.82 -17.98 -1.62
N MET A 75 -0.53 -19.10 -0.94
CA MET A 75 -0.37 -19.15 0.51
C MET A 75 1.01 -19.70 0.86
N ASP A 76 1.69 -19.10 1.82
CA ASP A 76 2.93 -19.63 2.41
C ASP A 76 2.65 -20.61 3.58
N ASP A 77 3.72 -21.20 4.11
CA ASP A 77 3.69 -22.13 5.25
C ASP A 77 3.22 -21.49 6.57
N LYS A 78 3.24 -20.15 6.65
CA LYS A 78 2.75 -19.37 7.79
C LYS A 78 1.29 -18.94 7.64
N ARG A 79 0.61 -19.44 6.59
CA ARG A 79 -0.77 -19.10 6.24
C ARG A 79 -0.98 -17.64 5.85
N HIS A 80 0.04 -16.98 5.38
CA HIS A 80 -0.13 -15.70 4.72
C HIS A 80 -0.65 -15.92 3.32
N ILE A 81 -1.68 -15.20 2.95
CA ILE A 81 -2.36 -15.39 1.67
C ILE A 81 -2.26 -14.11 0.84
N VAL A 82 -1.93 -14.26 -0.43
CA VAL A 82 -2.03 -13.23 -1.46
C VAL A 82 -3.12 -13.61 -2.44
N SER A 83 -3.98 -12.67 -2.75
CA SER A 83 -5.10 -12.78 -3.70
C SER A 83 -5.57 -11.37 -4.08
N PHE A 84 -6.62 -11.26 -4.90
CA PHE A 84 -7.27 -9.98 -5.21
C PHE A 84 -7.69 -9.18 -3.95
N ARG A 85 -7.99 -9.84 -2.82
CA ARG A 85 -8.36 -9.18 -1.55
C ARG A 85 -7.18 -8.62 -0.78
N SER A 86 -6.02 -9.25 -0.90
CA SER A 86 -4.79 -8.85 -0.21
C SER A 86 -3.63 -9.06 -1.18
N ARG A 87 -3.24 -7.99 -1.86
CA ARG A 87 -2.26 -8.05 -2.96
C ARG A 87 -0.82 -8.21 -2.49
N ASP A 88 -0.54 -7.86 -1.24
CA ASP A 88 0.81 -7.89 -0.67
C ASP A 88 0.82 -8.63 0.65
N HIS A 89 1.66 -9.64 0.75
CA HIS A 89 1.97 -10.27 2.03
C HIS A 89 3.37 -10.88 2.06
N GLY A 90 4.22 -10.36 2.95
CA GLY A 90 5.59 -10.84 3.10
C GLY A 90 6.41 -10.69 1.83
N LEU A 91 6.80 -11.81 1.23
CA LEU A 91 7.56 -11.85 -0.02
C LEU A 91 6.67 -12.02 -1.26
N MET A 92 5.38 -12.22 -1.07
CA MET A 92 4.43 -12.46 -2.14
C MET A 92 3.72 -11.17 -2.55
N HIS A 93 3.52 -10.96 -3.84
CA HIS A 93 2.78 -9.85 -4.40
C HIS A 93 1.96 -10.28 -5.61
N LEU A 94 0.69 -9.88 -5.68
CA LEU A 94 -0.16 -10.06 -6.85
C LEU A 94 0.13 -8.91 -7.84
N ASP A 95 0.88 -9.22 -8.89
CA ASP A 95 1.29 -8.23 -9.90
C ASP A 95 0.15 -7.95 -10.90
N ARG A 96 -0.53 -8.99 -11.34
CA ARG A 96 -1.67 -8.88 -12.27
C ARG A 96 -2.88 -9.62 -11.72
N ASP A 97 -3.99 -8.91 -11.72
CA ASP A 97 -5.33 -9.34 -11.36
C ASP A 97 -6.20 -9.17 -12.61
N ASP A 98 -6.71 -10.26 -13.13
CA ASP A 98 -7.45 -10.31 -14.37
C ASP A 98 -8.93 -10.63 -14.07
N LEU A 99 -9.81 -9.75 -14.46
CA LEU A 99 -11.25 -9.86 -14.20
C LEU A 99 -12.02 -10.48 -15.38
N GLY A 100 -11.36 -11.33 -16.17
CA GLY A 100 -11.87 -11.81 -17.43
C GLY A 100 -12.05 -10.65 -18.43
N GLN A 101 -13.14 -10.60 -19.16
CA GLN A 101 -13.32 -9.57 -20.20
C GLN A 101 -13.52 -8.13 -19.68
N ARG A 102 -13.58 -7.90 -18.39
CA ARG A 102 -13.92 -6.58 -17.83
C ARG A 102 -12.80 -5.55 -17.94
N ASN A 103 -11.55 -5.97 -17.89
CA ASN A 103 -10.37 -5.11 -17.92
C ASN A 103 -9.49 -5.30 -19.15
N ASP A 104 -9.99 -6.00 -20.16
CA ASP A 104 -9.26 -6.40 -21.38
C ASP A 104 -9.12 -5.29 -22.41
N SER A 105 -9.56 -4.10 -22.16
CA SER A 105 -9.52 -3.03 -23.14
C SER A 105 -8.83 -1.78 -22.60
N TYR A 106 -8.00 -1.19 -23.44
CA TYR A 106 -7.45 0.14 -23.20
C TYR A 106 -7.58 1.02 -24.44
N ILE A 107 -7.57 2.32 -24.24
CA ILE A 107 -7.57 3.30 -25.33
C ILE A 107 -6.13 3.65 -25.65
N ASP A 108 -5.70 3.33 -26.85
CA ASP A 108 -4.41 3.80 -27.37
C ASP A 108 -4.43 5.33 -27.48
N LYS A 109 -3.51 5.96 -26.76
CA LYS A 109 -3.46 7.43 -26.66
C LYS A 109 -3.08 8.12 -27.97
N ASP A 110 -2.35 7.43 -28.83
CA ASP A 110 -1.83 7.99 -30.09
C ASP A 110 -2.89 7.89 -31.20
N THR A 111 -3.66 6.81 -31.22
CA THR A 111 -4.64 6.55 -32.30
C THR A 111 -6.09 6.76 -31.86
N GLY A 112 -6.36 6.87 -30.56
CA GLY A 112 -7.72 6.93 -30.00
C GLY A 112 -8.51 5.63 -30.16
N ARG A 113 -7.88 4.55 -30.60
CA ARG A 113 -8.54 3.26 -30.82
C ARG A 113 -8.63 2.45 -29.55
N VAL A 114 -9.74 1.74 -29.38
CA VAL A 114 -9.89 0.73 -28.33
C VAL A 114 -9.17 -0.54 -28.76
N ILE A 115 -8.14 -0.91 -28.00
CA ILE A 115 -7.40 -2.16 -28.17
C ILE A 115 -7.90 -3.14 -27.12
N ARG A 116 -8.20 -4.37 -27.52
CA ARG A 116 -8.57 -5.46 -26.62
C ARG A 116 -7.45 -6.47 -26.53
N ILE A 117 -7.14 -6.88 -25.31
CA ILE A 117 -6.20 -7.95 -24.97
C ILE A 117 -7.06 -9.11 -24.49
N TYR A 118 -6.91 -10.28 -25.13
CA TYR A 118 -7.73 -11.46 -24.79
C TYR A 118 -6.94 -12.49 -23.97
N GLU A 119 -5.85 -12.07 -23.37
CA GLU A 119 -5.00 -12.93 -22.57
C GLU A 119 -5.48 -12.96 -21.12
N ASN A 120 -6.06 -14.09 -20.74
CA ASN A 120 -6.56 -14.33 -19.38
C ASN A 120 -5.44 -14.90 -18.53
N ARG A 121 -4.91 -14.08 -17.60
CA ARG A 121 -3.77 -14.46 -16.78
C ARG A 121 -3.67 -13.67 -15.49
N GLU A 122 -3.42 -14.37 -14.38
CA GLU A 122 -2.99 -13.78 -13.12
C GLU A 122 -1.55 -14.12 -12.79
N VAL A 123 -0.86 -13.19 -12.14
CA VAL A 123 0.55 -13.34 -11.81
C VAL A 123 0.81 -12.95 -10.38
N VAL A 124 1.41 -13.87 -9.63
CA VAL A 124 1.95 -13.61 -8.29
C VAL A 124 3.46 -13.73 -8.34
N SER A 125 4.17 -12.66 -7.93
CA SER A 125 5.60 -12.69 -7.73
C SER A 125 5.97 -13.08 -6.32
N ILE A 126 7.03 -13.89 -6.19
CA ILE A 126 7.67 -14.22 -4.92
C ILE A 126 9.04 -13.56 -4.92
N ARG A 127 9.26 -12.63 -4.00
CA ARG A 127 10.45 -11.79 -3.90
C ARG A 127 11.33 -12.32 -2.78
N GLY A 128 12.54 -12.73 -3.12
CA GLY A 128 13.53 -13.25 -2.17
C GLY A 128 13.60 -14.77 -2.11
N LYS A 129 14.76 -15.24 -1.63
CA LYS A 129 15.13 -16.67 -1.56
C LYS A 129 14.79 -17.25 -0.19
N ASP A 130 13.53 -17.31 0.15
CA ASP A 130 13.11 -17.98 1.38
C ASP A 130 12.64 -19.41 1.01
N PRO A 131 13.30 -20.46 1.50
CA PRO A 131 12.91 -21.84 1.21
C PRO A 131 11.64 -22.20 1.99
N ARG A 132 10.49 -21.80 1.47
CA ARG A 132 9.18 -22.07 2.03
C ARG A 132 8.36 -22.96 1.12
N ILE A 133 7.36 -23.58 1.70
CA ILE A 133 6.31 -24.27 0.95
C ILE A 133 5.26 -23.23 0.59
N TYR A 134 5.01 -23.11 -0.70
CA TYR A 134 3.93 -22.28 -1.22
C TYR A 134 2.84 -23.18 -1.80
N THR A 135 1.60 -22.84 -1.49
CA THR A 135 0.42 -23.54 -2.02
C THR A 135 -0.33 -22.58 -2.93
N ALA A 136 -0.45 -22.95 -4.20
CA ALA A 136 -1.29 -22.23 -5.15
C ALA A 136 -2.67 -22.89 -5.19
N SER A 137 -3.72 -22.08 -5.18
CA SER A 137 -5.11 -22.51 -5.28
C SER A 137 -5.83 -21.64 -6.30
N VAL A 138 -6.73 -22.24 -7.04
CA VAL A 138 -7.53 -21.57 -8.06
C VAL A 138 -8.98 -21.51 -7.61
N HIS A 139 -9.60 -20.37 -7.80
CA HIS A 139 -10.97 -20.14 -7.48
C HIS A 139 -11.72 -19.53 -8.67
N LEU A 140 -12.75 -20.19 -9.14
CA LEU A 140 -13.64 -19.64 -10.14
C LEU A 140 -14.60 -18.66 -9.43
N TYR A 141 -14.28 -17.36 -9.51
CA TYR A 141 -14.98 -16.32 -8.77
C TYR A 141 -16.32 -15.97 -9.39
N ALA A 142 -16.35 -15.77 -10.70
CA ALA A 142 -17.56 -15.44 -11.40
C ALA A 142 -17.64 -16.13 -12.77
N LEU A 143 -18.79 -16.73 -13.04
CA LEU A 143 -19.18 -17.16 -14.37
C LEU A 143 -19.77 -15.95 -15.08
N SER A 144 -19.01 -15.35 -15.96
CA SER A 144 -19.43 -14.15 -16.69
C SER A 144 -19.75 -14.49 -18.14
N GLY A 145 -20.98 -14.33 -18.54
CA GLY A 145 -21.36 -14.50 -19.91
C GLY A 145 -22.83 -14.17 -20.17
N ILE A 146 -23.07 -12.95 -20.64
CA ILE A 146 -24.40 -12.58 -21.16
C ILE A 146 -24.60 -13.12 -22.60
N TYR A 147 -23.51 -13.50 -23.29
CA TYR A 147 -23.53 -13.84 -24.73
C TYR A 147 -22.64 -15.00 -25.18
N MET A 148 -21.95 -15.70 -24.27
CA MET A 148 -21.17 -16.90 -24.63
C MET A 148 -21.68 -18.10 -23.84
N GLU A 149 -21.52 -19.29 -24.42
CA GLU A 149 -21.89 -20.54 -23.80
C GLU A 149 -21.31 -20.62 -22.38
N ARG A 150 -22.20 -20.72 -21.41
CA ARG A 150 -21.87 -20.83 -20.00
C ARG A 150 -21.15 -22.15 -19.77
N SER A 151 -19.84 -22.13 -19.74
CA SER A 151 -19.08 -23.27 -19.28
C SER A 151 -19.15 -23.32 -17.75
N GLU A 152 -19.67 -24.39 -17.20
CA GLU A 152 -19.68 -24.63 -15.74
C GLU A 152 -18.29 -24.98 -15.21
N SER A 153 -17.32 -25.18 -16.08
CA SER A 153 -15.93 -25.51 -15.76
C SER A 153 -15.00 -24.71 -16.66
N GLU A 154 -13.83 -24.35 -16.15
CA GLU A 154 -12.78 -23.66 -16.86
C GLU A 154 -11.50 -24.48 -16.77
N ASP A 155 -10.87 -24.73 -17.92
CA ASP A 155 -9.56 -25.37 -17.96
C ASP A 155 -8.49 -24.31 -17.62
N VAL A 156 -7.68 -24.60 -16.61
CA VAL A 156 -6.65 -23.69 -16.11
C VAL A 156 -5.28 -24.33 -16.16
N SER A 157 -4.24 -23.52 -16.35
CA SER A 157 -2.84 -23.91 -16.25
C SER A 157 -2.16 -23.09 -15.16
N ILE A 158 -1.38 -23.74 -14.30
CA ILE A 158 -0.51 -23.08 -13.34
C ILE A 158 0.92 -23.36 -13.70
N GLU A 159 1.71 -22.29 -13.87
CA GLU A 159 3.14 -22.37 -14.13
C GLU A 159 3.93 -21.74 -12.98
N LEU A 160 5.01 -22.38 -12.59
CA LEU A 160 6.01 -21.83 -11.67
C LEU A 160 7.27 -21.53 -12.46
N ILE A 161 7.62 -20.28 -12.59
CA ILE A 161 8.82 -19.83 -13.30
C ILE A 161 9.84 -19.33 -12.28
N GLN A 162 11.03 -19.91 -12.29
CA GLN A 162 12.18 -19.38 -11.58
C GLN A 162 12.84 -18.30 -12.42
N VAL A 163 12.92 -17.09 -11.89
CA VAL A 163 13.48 -15.93 -12.59
C VAL A 163 14.95 -15.70 -12.22
N ASN A 164 15.31 -15.99 -10.98
CA ASN A 164 16.64 -15.72 -10.46
C ASN A 164 17.16 -16.90 -9.58
N PRO A 165 18.41 -17.43 -9.80
CA PRO A 165 19.32 -16.99 -10.83
C PRO A 165 18.86 -17.42 -12.22
N TYR A 166 19.02 -16.50 -13.14
CA TYR A 166 18.79 -16.81 -14.55
C TYR A 166 19.76 -17.89 -14.97
N LYS A 167 19.30 -19.10 -15.16
CA LYS A 167 20.05 -20.17 -15.78
C LYS A 167 19.65 -20.21 -17.25
N VAL A 168 20.56 -19.81 -18.09
CA VAL A 168 20.51 -20.06 -19.51
C VAL A 168 20.81 -21.52 -19.77
#